data_6c5a501e89f550c2c7e0be3acc007268
#
_entry.id   6c5a501e89f550c2c7e0be3acc007268
#
_cell.length_a   1.000
_cell.length_b   1.000
_cell.length_c   1.000
_cell.angle_alpha   90.00
_cell.angle_beta   90.00
_cell.angle_gamma   90.00
#
_symmetry.space_group_name_H-M   'P 1'
#
loop_
_entity.id
_entity.type
_entity.pdbx_description
1 polymer ?
#
loop_
_entity_poly.entity_id
_entity_poly.type
_entity_poly.pdbx_seq_one_letter_code
_entity_poly.pdbx_strand_id
1 'polypeptide(L)'
;MTDLWVLDYPNGATQPSAVIHQTSDDEDFGSPTLNLSVGSHHVYFIASRGQGATLDTESHTLTFSRVLDTFYKDYTIDVTGTSNGSRTVTLDRCVTKLTAVITDEIPTGAATFNITPTAWHYGIDYVSGNPTAATASQ
;
A
#
# COMPACT_ATOMS: atom_id res chain seq x y z
N MET A 1 -5.68 -6.90 7.58
CA MET A 1 -4.37 -6.50 7.08
C MET A 1 -3.35 -7.39 7.68
N THR A 2 -2.32 -7.73 6.95
CA THR A 2 -1.24 -8.62 7.41
C THR A 2 0.14 -8.03 7.17
N ASP A 3 0.19 -6.86 6.53
CA ASP A 3 1.43 -6.18 6.15
C ASP A 3 1.22 -4.66 6.21
N LEU A 4 2.16 -3.93 6.79
CA LEU A 4 2.12 -2.46 6.91
C LEU A 4 3.52 -1.90 6.67
N TRP A 5 3.62 -0.99 5.71
CA TRP A 5 4.80 -0.20 5.44
C TRP A 5 4.54 1.26 5.81
N VAL A 6 5.50 1.86 6.50
CA VAL A 6 5.46 3.28 6.87
C VAL A 6 6.79 3.92 6.50
N LEU A 7 6.75 4.95 5.66
CA LEU A 7 7.94 5.63 5.16
C LEU A 7 7.85 7.12 5.49
N ASP A 8 8.86 7.64 6.15
CA ASP A 8 8.95 9.07 6.46
C ASP A 8 9.89 9.79 5.50
N TYR A 9 9.38 10.84 4.89
CA TYR A 9 10.14 11.74 4.01
C TYR A 9 10.08 13.17 4.56
N PRO A 10 11.16 13.69 5.15
CA PRO A 10 11.26 15.12 5.42
C PRO A 10 11.06 15.94 4.15
N ASN A 11 10.42 17.09 4.26
CA ASN A 11 10.15 17.93 3.10
C ASN A 11 11.41 18.23 2.28
N GLY A 12 11.35 17.96 0.98
CA GLY A 12 12.47 18.11 0.05
C GLY A 12 13.47 16.95 0.06
N ALA A 13 13.29 15.93 0.89
CA ALA A 13 14.16 14.75 0.87
C ALA A 13 13.84 13.85 -0.33
N THR A 14 14.87 13.27 -0.94
CA THR A 14 14.76 12.29 -2.04
C THR A 14 14.80 10.86 -1.55
N GLN A 15 15.17 10.65 -0.27
CA GLN A 15 15.21 9.34 0.36
C GLN A 15 14.46 9.39 1.70
N PRO A 16 13.90 8.28 2.16
CA PRO A 16 13.21 8.25 3.44
C PRO A 16 14.19 8.40 4.59
N SER A 17 13.80 9.14 5.61
CA SER A 17 14.54 9.23 6.88
C SER A 17 14.28 8.04 7.78
N ALA A 18 13.11 7.39 7.62
CA ALA A 18 12.75 6.18 8.33
C ALA A 18 11.87 5.28 7.45
N VAL A 19 12.08 3.98 7.56
CA VAL A 19 11.24 2.94 6.97
C VAL A 19 10.90 1.95 8.07
N ILE A 20 9.59 1.75 8.29
CA ILE A 20 9.08 0.74 9.21
C ILE A 20 8.28 -0.28 8.40
N HIS A 21 8.54 -1.54 8.63
CA HIS A 21 7.76 -2.66 8.10
C HIS A 21 7.27 -3.49 9.27
N GLN A 22 5.96 -3.63 9.38
CA GLN A 22 5.30 -4.46 10.37
C GLN A 22 4.45 -5.53 9.68
N THR A 23 4.42 -6.70 10.28
CA THR A 23 3.55 -7.81 9.87
C THR A 23 2.52 -8.10 10.97
N SER A 24 1.47 -8.83 10.63
CA SER A 24 0.44 -9.23 11.60
C SER A 24 0.97 -10.07 12.77
N ASP A 25 2.21 -10.55 12.68
CA ASP A 25 2.86 -11.34 13.74
C ASP A 25 3.59 -10.44 14.75
N ASP A 26 3.73 -9.15 14.47
CA ASP A 26 4.34 -8.18 15.38
C ASP A 26 3.32 -7.72 16.44
N GLU A 27 3.74 -7.65 17.70
CA GLU A 27 2.87 -7.28 18.83
C GLU A 27 2.31 -5.85 18.69
N ASP A 28 3.06 -4.96 18.06
CA ASP A 28 2.70 -3.55 17.81
C ASP A 28 2.12 -3.29 16.41
N PHE A 29 1.70 -4.35 15.69
CA PHE A 29 1.13 -4.23 14.35
C PHE A 29 0.01 -3.18 14.29
N GLY A 30 0.18 -2.19 13.40
CA GLY A 30 -0.75 -1.08 13.25
C GLY A 30 -0.52 0.08 14.22
N SER A 31 0.52 0.01 15.05
CA SER A 31 0.91 1.08 16.00
C SER A 31 2.38 1.46 15.85
N PRO A 32 2.85 1.84 14.65
CA PRO A 32 4.25 2.17 14.42
C PRO A 32 4.66 3.42 15.21
N THR A 33 5.88 3.40 15.74
CA THR A 33 6.48 4.56 16.41
C THR A 33 7.54 5.19 15.51
N LEU A 34 7.36 6.46 15.18
CA LEU A 34 8.27 7.25 14.37
C LEU A 34 8.97 8.33 15.21
N ASN A 35 10.27 8.45 15.07
CA ASN A 35 11.04 9.57 15.59
C ASN A 35 11.31 10.56 14.45
N LEU A 36 10.53 11.62 14.40
CA LEU A 36 10.58 12.62 13.35
C LEU A 36 11.45 13.82 13.77
N SER A 37 12.22 14.36 12.85
CA SER A 37 12.94 15.63 13.05
C SER A 37 11.97 16.81 13.09
N VAL A 38 12.46 17.97 13.53
CA VAL A 38 11.65 19.21 13.42
C VAL A 38 11.54 19.60 11.95
N GLY A 39 10.34 19.93 11.51
CA GLY A 39 10.02 20.32 10.15
C GLY A 39 8.74 19.67 9.60
N SER A 40 8.50 19.87 8.31
CA SER A 40 7.37 19.26 7.61
C SER A 40 7.79 17.91 7.06
N HIS A 41 6.90 16.92 7.18
CA HIS A 41 7.12 15.54 6.73
C HIS A 41 5.93 15.03 5.92
N HIS A 42 6.21 14.19 4.93
CA HIS A 42 5.26 13.30 4.30
C HIS A 42 5.50 11.89 4.85
N VAL A 43 4.48 11.32 5.48
CA VAL A 43 4.52 9.95 5.99
C VAL A 43 3.58 9.10 5.15
N TYR A 44 4.14 8.20 4.37
CA TYR A 44 3.38 7.30 3.50
C TYR A 44 3.06 6.01 4.23
N PHE A 45 1.79 5.67 4.27
CA PHE A 45 1.28 4.44 4.85
C PHE A 45 0.74 3.53 3.75
N ILE A 46 1.24 2.31 3.66
CA ILE A 46 0.74 1.29 2.74
C ILE A 46 0.46 0.02 3.53
N ALA A 47 -0.79 -0.40 3.56
CA ALA A 47 -1.20 -1.64 4.21
C ALA A 47 -1.82 -2.60 3.21
N SER A 48 -1.51 -3.90 3.32
CA SER A 48 -2.03 -4.91 2.41
C SER A 48 -2.51 -6.19 3.11
N ARG A 49 -3.31 -6.99 2.38
CA ARG A 49 -3.66 -8.37 2.76
C ARG A 49 -2.71 -9.36 2.10
N GLY A 50 -1.48 -9.35 2.50
CA GLY A 50 -0.46 -10.25 2.00
C GLY A 50 0.91 -9.69 2.28
N GLN A 51 1.86 -10.58 2.44
CA GLN A 51 3.25 -10.27 2.72
C GLN A 51 4.08 -10.44 1.44
N GLY A 52 5.36 -10.07 1.51
CA GLY A 52 6.30 -10.27 0.44
C GLY A 52 6.33 -9.15 -0.61
N ALA A 53 5.94 -7.95 -0.22
CA ALA A 53 6.17 -6.78 -1.05
C ALA A 53 7.66 -6.43 -1.12
N THR A 54 8.08 -5.91 -2.28
CA THR A 54 9.44 -5.39 -2.52
C THR A 54 9.39 -3.88 -2.55
N LEU A 55 10.14 -3.25 -1.65
CA LEU A 55 10.30 -1.79 -1.60
C LEU A 55 11.50 -1.37 -2.45
N ASP A 56 11.28 -0.36 -3.29
CA ASP A 56 12.33 0.38 -4.00
C ASP A 56 12.19 1.86 -3.67
N THR A 57 13.14 2.39 -2.92
CA THR A 57 13.14 3.80 -2.48
C THR A 57 13.69 4.76 -3.55
N GLU A 58 14.40 4.27 -4.56
CA GLU A 58 14.89 5.08 -5.67
C GLU A 58 13.76 5.42 -6.65
N SER A 59 12.95 4.43 -6.99
CA SER A 59 11.77 4.60 -7.85
C SER A 59 10.50 4.95 -7.09
N HIS A 60 10.55 5.04 -5.76
CA HIS A 60 9.41 5.27 -4.86
C HIS A 60 8.28 4.23 -5.02
N THR A 61 8.63 2.97 -5.29
CA THR A 61 7.63 1.94 -5.56
C THR A 61 7.61 0.85 -4.48
N LEU A 62 6.40 0.37 -4.20
CA LEU A 62 6.17 -0.85 -3.46
C LEU A 62 5.46 -1.84 -4.40
N THR A 63 6.12 -2.97 -4.68
CA THR A 63 5.62 -3.97 -5.63
C THR A 63 5.27 -5.26 -4.89
N PHE A 64 4.06 -5.76 -5.11
CA PHE A 64 3.55 -7.00 -4.55
C PHE A 64 3.75 -8.15 -5.51
N SER A 65 3.69 -9.39 -5.03
CA SER A 65 3.78 -10.60 -5.87
C SER A 65 2.53 -10.80 -6.76
N ARG A 66 1.42 -10.17 -6.40
CA ARG A 66 0.11 -10.21 -7.09
C ARG A 66 -0.73 -9.02 -6.69
N VAL A 67 -1.89 -8.82 -7.33
CA VAL A 67 -2.88 -7.83 -6.87
C VAL A 67 -3.42 -8.25 -5.50
N LEU A 68 -3.26 -7.37 -4.52
CA LEU A 68 -3.69 -7.56 -3.14
C LEU A 68 -4.69 -6.46 -2.74
N ASP A 69 -5.51 -6.76 -1.74
CA ASP A 69 -6.34 -5.74 -1.09
C ASP A 69 -5.42 -4.76 -0.36
N THR A 70 -5.24 -3.58 -0.94
CA THR A 70 -4.24 -2.58 -0.54
C THR A 70 -4.91 -1.28 -0.16
N PHE A 71 -4.36 -0.64 0.88
CA PHE A 71 -4.80 0.64 1.42
C PHE A 71 -3.60 1.56 1.52
N TYR A 72 -3.82 2.83 1.27
CA TYR A 72 -2.77 3.84 1.17
C TYR A 72 -3.19 5.14 1.83
N LYS A 73 -2.19 5.88 2.33
CA LYS A 73 -2.35 7.28 2.76
C LYS A 73 -1.02 8.02 2.67
N ASP A 74 -1.05 9.18 2.03
CA ASP A 74 -0.07 10.26 2.24
C ASP A 74 -0.58 11.11 3.40
N TYR A 75 0.20 11.15 4.48
CA TYR A 75 -0.11 11.93 5.68
C TYR A 75 0.96 12.98 5.91
N THR A 76 0.58 14.25 5.79
CA THR A 76 1.49 15.37 6.04
C THR A 76 1.42 15.80 7.50
N ILE A 77 2.56 15.98 8.12
CA ILE A 77 2.68 16.46 9.50
C ILE A 77 3.78 17.50 9.64
N ASP A 78 3.50 18.58 10.38
CA ASP A 78 4.47 19.58 10.81
C ASP A 78 4.90 19.27 12.24
N VAL A 79 6.19 18.98 12.42
CA VAL A 79 6.80 18.64 13.70
C VAL A 79 7.52 19.86 14.27
N THR A 80 7.18 20.23 15.51
CA THR A 80 7.85 21.28 16.26
C THR A 80 8.68 20.67 17.39
N GLY A 81 9.61 21.42 17.97
CA GLY A 81 10.45 20.93 19.05
C GLY A 81 9.71 20.45 20.32
N THR A 82 8.41 20.71 20.41
CA THR A 82 7.52 20.28 21.49
C THR A 82 6.49 19.25 21.02
N SER A 83 6.51 18.85 19.73
CA SER A 83 5.55 17.87 19.19
C SER A 83 5.83 16.50 19.79
N ASN A 84 4.82 15.94 20.46
CA ASN A 84 4.82 14.56 20.93
C ASN A 84 3.37 14.08 20.99
N GLY A 85 3.16 12.79 20.85
CA GLY A 85 1.85 12.21 21.05
C GLY A 85 1.44 11.22 19.95
N SER A 86 0.28 10.64 20.14
CA SER A 86 -0.33 9.68 19.23
C SER A 86 -1.19 10.37 18.18
N ARG A 87 -1.25 9.80 16.99
CA ARG A 87 -2.14 10.21 15.89
C ARG A 87 -2.84 8.98 15.33
N THR A 88 -4.09 9.14 14.96
CA THR A 88 -4.83 8.12 14.23
C THR A 88 -4.85 8.49 12.74
N VAL A 89 -4.38 7.58 11.90
CA VAL A 89 -4.37 7.75 10.44
C VAL A 89 -5.34 6.74 9.83
N THR A 90 -6.30 7.22 9.06
CA THR A 90 -7.23 6.37 8.31
C THR A 90 -6.69 6.18 6.90
N LEU A 91 -6.53 4.92 6.50
CA LEU A 91 -6.04 4.56 5.17
C LEU A 91 -7.22 4.39 4.20
N ASP A 92 -7.04 4.87 2.99
CA ASP A 92 -8.02 4.75 1.92
C ASP A 92 -7.71 3.51 1.05
N ARG A 93 -8.74 2.74 0.69
CA ARG A 93 -8.56 1.60 -0.20
C ARG A 93 -8.18 2.08 -1.60
N CYS A 94 -7.06 1.60 -2.14
CA CYS A 94 -6.57 1.97 -3.47
C CYS A 94 -6.78 0.88 -4.54
N VAL A 95 -7.50 -0.19 -4.22
CA VAL A 95 -7.88 -1.27 -5.16
C VAL A 95 -9.39 -1.44 -5.25
N THR A 96 -9.86 -1.86 -6.43
CA THR A 96 -11.29 -2.12 -6.68
C THR A 96 -11.54 -3.62 -6.74
N LYS A 97 -12.63 -4.07 -6.14
CA LYS A 97 -13.12 -5.45 -6.27
C LYS A 97 -14.06 -5.55 -7.48
N LEU A 98 -13.70 -6.42 -8.43
CA LEU A 98 -14.61 -6.83 -9.48
C LEU A 98 -15.37 -8.10 -9.02
N THR A 99 -16.68 -8.08 -9.15
CA THR A 99 -17.53 -9.28 -8.97
C THR A 99 -18.31 -9.49 -10.24
N ALA A 100 -18.11 -10.63 -10.90
CA ALA A 100 -18.91 -11.05 -12.03
C ALA A 100 -19.96 -12.07 -11.54
N VAL A 101 -21.21 -11.83 -11.88
CA VAL A 101 -22.33 -12.73 -11.57
C VAL A 101 -22.91 -13.22 -12.88
N ILE A 102 -22.92 -14.54 -13.09
CA ILE A 102 -23.55 -15.17 -14.24
C ILE A 102 -24.95 -15.59 -13.80
N THR A 103 -25.96 -15.01 -14.42
CA THR A 103 -27.37 -15.26 -14.09
C THR A 103 -28.07 -16.28 -15.00
N ASP A 104 -27.46 -16.57 -16.15
CA ASP A 104 -27.96 -17.54 -17.11
C ASP A 104 -27.46 -18.94 -16.77
N GLU A 105 -28.21 -19.97 -17.29
CA GLU A 105 -27.78 -21.35 -17.16
C GLU A 105 -26.41 -21.56 -17.84
N ILE A 106 -25.52 -22.26 -17.15
CA ILE A 106 -24.21 -22.62 -17.73
C ILE A 106 -24.46 -23.61 -18.86
N PRO A 107 -24.03 -23.34 -20.10
CA PRO A 107 -24.21 -24.27 -21.22
C PRO A 107 -23.61 -25.65 -20.92
N THR A 108 -24.29 -26.69 -21.36
CA THR A 108 -23.83 -28.07 -21.20
C THR A 108 -22.44 -28.23 -21.84
N GLY A 109 -21.45 -28.67 -21.06
CA GLY A 109 -20.08 -28.82 -21.51
C GLY A 109 -19.15 -27.62 -21.27
N ALA A 110 -19.66 -26.50 -20.73
CA ALA A 110 -18.80 -25.41 -20.28
C ALA A 110 -18.04 -25.82 -19.01
N ALA A 111 -16.70 -25.81 -19.08
CA ALA A 111 -15.84 -26.22 -17.98
C ALA A 111 -15.11 -25.04 -17.30
N THR A 112 -15.02 -23.91 -17.97
CA THR A 112 -14.24 -22.75 -17.49
C THR A 112 -14.95 -21.44 -17.82
N PHE A 113 -14.74 -20.47 -16.93
CA PHE A 113 -15.07 -19.06 -17.15
C PHE A 113 -13.81 -18.25 -16.95
N ASN A 114 -13.37 -17.50 -17.96
CA ASN A 114 -12.16 -16.71 -17.91
C ASN A 114 -12.47 -15.22 -18.01
N ILE A 115 -11.87 -14.44 -17.11
CA ILE A 115 -11.81 -12.98 -17.20
C ILE A 115 -10.38 -12.60 -17.53
N THR A 116 -10.16 -12.00 -18.70
CA THR A 116 -8.84 -11.55 -19.12
C THR A 116 -8.80 -10.03 -19.12
N PRO A 117 -8.18 -9.41 -18.12
CA PRO A 117 -8.01 -7.95 -18.10
C PRO A 117 -6.88 -7.53 -19.05
N THR A 118 -6.89 -6.27 -19.45
CA THR A 118 -5.79 -5.68 -20.23
C THR A 118 -4.55 -5.41 -19.37
N ALA A 119 -4.74 -5.15 -18.07
CA ALA A 119 -3.67 -5.01 -17.10
C ALA A 119 -4.19 -5.22 -15.67
N TRP A 120 -3.42 -5.94 -14.86
CA TRP A 120 -3.56 -5.97 -13.41
C TRP A 120 -2.36 -5.27 -12.80
N HIS A 121 -2.58 -4.15 -12.10
CA HIS A 121 -1.52 -3.46 -11.36
C HIS A 121 -1.32 -4.13 -10.00
N TYR A 122 -0.08 -4.50 -9.70
CA TYR A 122 0.31 -5.13 -8.43
C TYR A 122 1.39 -4.35 -7.68
N GLY A 123 1.59 -3.08 -8.03
CA GLY A 123 2.48 -2.15 -7.36
C GLY A 123 1.86 -0.77 -7.23
N ILE A 124 2.44 0.04 -6.36
CA ILE A 124 2.08 1.43 -6.12
C ILE A 124 3.34 2.29 -6.09
N ASP A 125 3.32 3.41 -6.79
CA ASP A 125 4.20 4.55 -6.52
C ASP A 125 3.61 5.28 -5.30
N TYR A 126 4.27 5.15 -4.15
CA TYR A 126 3.73 5.67 -2.89
C TYR A 126 3.86 7.19 -2.74
N VAL A 127 4.66 7.87 -3.56
CA VAL A 127 4.74 9.34 -3.57
C VAL A 127 3.58 9.93 -4.34
N SER A 128 3.25 9.39 -5.51
CA SER A 128 2.15 9.87 -6.34
C SER A 128 0.80 9.20 -6.05
N GLY A 129 0.80 8.06 -5.36
CA GLY A 129 -0.38 7.22 -5.14
C GLY A 129 -0.83 6.45 -6.40
N ASN A 130 -0.06 6.49 -7.48
CA ASN A 130 -0.43 5.86 -8.75
C ASN A 130 -0.09 4.37 -8.78
N PRO A 131 -0.89 3.56 -9.49
CA PRO A 131 -0.58 2.15 -9.67
C PRO A 131 0.63 1.96 -10.60
N THR A 132 1.47 0.98 -10.26
CA THR A 132 2.66 0.58 -11.05
C THR A 132 2.68 -0.93 -11.22
N ALA A 133 3.66 -1.45 -11.99
CA ALA A 133 3.86 -2.87 -12.24
C ALA A 133 2.57 -3.58 -12.68
N ALA A 134 2.36 -3.68 -13.98
CA ALA A 134 1.17 -4.31 -14.56
C ALA A 134 1.50 -5.67 -15.19
N THR A 135 0.56 -6.62 -15.09
CA THR A 135 0.60 -7.88 -15.81
C THR A 135 -0.73 -8.15 -16.52
N ALA A 136 -0.67 -8.88 -17.63
CA ALA A 136 -1.87 -9.26 -18.39
C ALA A 136 -2.62 -10.47 -17.78
N SER A 137 -2.01 -11.18 -16.82
CA SER A 137 -2.60 -12.38 -16.20
C SER A 137 -2.18 -12.52 -14.73
N GLN A 138 -3.09 -13.05 -13.95
CA GLN A 138 -2.86 -13.55 -12.57
C GLN A 138 -3.47 -14.93 -12.42
#